data_e1f8cb94cfe2e96958666aa27af2138c
#
_entry.id   e1f8cb94cfe2e96958666aa27af2138c
#
_cell.length_a   1.000
_cell.length_b   1.000
_cell.length_c   1.000
_cell.angle_alpha   90.00
_cell.angle_beta   90.00
_cell.angle_gamma   90.00
#
_symmetry.space_group_name_H-M   'P 1'
#
loop_
_entity.id
_entity.type
_entity.pdbx_description
1 polymer ?
#
loop_
_entity_poly.entity_id
_entity_poly.type
_entity_poly.pdbx_seq_one_letter_code
_entity_poly.pdbx_strand_id
1 'polypeptide(L)'
;MKNLTLKNITETCQGTYHGDPKYLDQEADGVVIDSRKVRPGYLFVAIDGVKVNAHKFIPDTVKAGALCVVSHEDLGETDYPYILVESTGQALLDIAKLYRDSFDLKVVGITGSAGKTSTKEMIASVLAQKYNVHKT
;
A
#
# COMPACT_ATOMS: atom_id res chain seq x y z
N MET A 1 8.14 5.26 3.50
CA MET A 1 6.87 5.33 4.27
C MET A 1 7.12 4.75 5.64
N LYS A 2 6.81 5.52 6.65
CA LYS A 2 7.09 5.15 8.05
C LYS A 2 6.42 3.82 8.43
N ASN A 3 7.18 2.95 9.09
CA ASN A 3 6.78 1.62 9.56
C ASN A 3 6.40 0.61 8.46
N LEU A 4 6.53 0.94 7.19
CA LEU A 4 6.31 0.02 6.09
C LEU A 4 7.58 -0.75 5.72
N THR A 5 8.20 -1.40 6.71
CA THR A 5 9.26 -2.36 6.43
C THR A 5 8.68 -3.63 5.82
N LEU A 6 9.46 -4.35 5.03
CA LEU A 6 8.99 -5.61 4.44
C LEU A 6 8.58 -6.62 5.51
N LYS A 7 9.26 -6.60 6.65
CA LYS A 7 8.92 -7.44 7.80
C LYS A 7 7.51 -7.11 8.33
N ASN A 8 7.23 -5.83 8.59
CA ASN A 8 5.93 -5.40 9.11
C ASN A 8 4.80 -5.70 8.11
N ILE A 9 5.06 -5.48 6.84
CA ILE A 9 4.10 -5.78 5.76
C ILE A 9 3.78 -7.27 5.73
N THR A 10 4.81 -8.12 5.77
CA THR A 10 4.64 -9.57 5.76
C THR A 10 3.80 -10.04 6.94
N GLU A 11 4.09 -9.54 8.14
CA GLU A 11 3.35 -9.90 9.35
C GLU A 11 1.89 -9.43 9.29
N THR A 12 1.67 -8.18 8.88
CA THR A 12 0.34 -7.59 8.82
C THR A 12 -0.56 -8.29 7.78
N CYS A 13 0.02 -8.63 6.64
CA CYS A 13 -0.70 -9.33 5.57
C CYS A 13 -0.83 -10.83 5.80
N GLN A 14 -0.23 -11.36 6.87
CA GLN A 14 -0.16 -12.80 7.14
C GLN A 14 0.43 -13.57 5.95
N GLY A 15 1.40 -12.95 5.28
CA GLY A 15 2.05 -13.50 4.11
C GLY A 15 3.30 -14.28 4.43
N THR A 16 3.91 -14.82 3.38
CA THR A 16 5.21 -15.50 3.45
C THR A 16 6.22 -14.71 2.64
N TYR A 17 7.27 -14.27 3.30
CA TYR A 17 8.35 -13.55 2.64
C TYR A 17 9.31 -14.53 1.92
N HIS A 18 9.58 -14.23 0.66
CA HIS A 18 10.56 -14.95 -0.15
C HIS A 18 11.61 -13.96 -0.65
N GLY A 19 12.83 -14.12 -0.22
CA GLY A 19 13.93 -13.26 -0.61
C GLY A 19 15.03 -13.23 0.43
N ASP A 20 16.01 -12.36 0.22
CA ASP A 20 17.12 -12.21 1.15
C ASP A 20 16.65 -11.53 2.44
N PRO A 21 16.93 -12.12 3.62
CA PRO A 21 16.53 -11.51 4.89
C PRO A 21 17.06 -10.08 5.13
N LYS A 22 18.12 -9.69 4.44
CA LYS A 22 18.69 -8.33 4.57
C LYS A 22 17.72 -7.22 4.17
N TYR A 23 16.72 -7.54 3.35
CA TYR A 23 15.73 -6.55 2.89
C TYR A 23 14.54 -6.40 3.84
N LEU A 24 14.40 -7.28 4.84
CA LEU A 24 13.24 -7.28 5.75
C LEU A 24 13.08 -5.98 6.53
N ASP A 25 14.18 -5.33 6.88
CA ASP A 25 14.18 -4.07 7.64
C ASP A 25 14.09 -2.83 6.75
N GLN A 26 14.09 -3.00 5.43
CA GLN A 26 13.95 -1.87 4.51
C GLN A 26 12.50 -1.40 4.44
N GLU A 27 12.33 -0.08 4.49
CA GLU A 27 11.03 0.56 4.34
C GLU A 27 10.73 0.78 2.85
N ALA A 28 9.48 0.53 2.46
CA ALA A 28 9.01 0.91 1.14
C ALA A 28 8.87 2.43 1.04
N ASP A 29 9.31 3.00 -0.07
CA ASP A 29 9.18 4.43 -0.34
C ASP A 29 7.80 4.80 -0.87
N GLY A 30 7.06 3.83 -1.34
CA GLY A 30 5.70 3.99 -1.82
C GLY A 30 5.06 2.64 -2.08
N VAL A 31 3.73 2.63 -2.19
CA VAL A 31 2.95 1.43 -2.51
C VAL A 31 2.08 1.75 -3.71
N VAL A 32 2.18 0.95 -4.76
CA VAL A 32 1.42 1.15 -5.99
C VAL A 32 0.82 -0.15 -6.48
N ILE A 33 -0.30 -0.04 -7.19
CA ILE A 33 -0.96 -1.15 -7.86
C ILE A 33 -0.86 -1.04 -9.39
N ASP A 34 -0.42 0.09 -9.87
CA ASP A 34 -0.22 0.35 -11.31
C ASP A 34 1.26 0.17 -11.65
N SER A 35 1.56 -0.80 -12.52
CA SER A 35 2.94 -1.11 -12.92
C SER A 35 3.67 0.08 -13.55
N ARG A 36 2.93 1.00 -14.14
CA ARG A 36 3.50 2.20 -14.80
C ARG A 36 3.95 3.26 -13.80
N LYS A 37 3.53 3.15 -12.53
CA LYS A 37 3.85 4.11 -11.47
C LYS A 37 4.96 3.65 -10.54
N VAL A 38 5.50 2.47 -10.79
CA VAL A 38 6.59 1.93 -9.97
C VAL A 38 7.85 2.78 -10.13
N ARG A 39 8.48 3.09 -9.00
CA ARG A 39 9.77 3.78 -8.92
C ARG A 39 10.71 2.99 -8.02
N PRO A 40 12.02 3.26 -8.05
CA PRO A 40 12.97 2.58 -7.17
C PRO A 40 12.54 2.68 -5.70
N GLY A 41 12.57 1.55 -5.00
CA GLY A 41 12.18 1.47 -3.59
C GLY A 41 10.68 1.27 -3.34
N TYR A 42 9.86 1.19 -4.37
CA TYR A 42 8.41 1.02 -4.24
C TYR A 42 8.03 -0.44 -4.03
N LEU A 43 6.93 -0.63 -3.30
CA LEU A 43 6.24 -1.90 -3.20
C LEU A 43 5.15 -1.97 -4.28
N PHE A 44 5.20 -3.00 -5.11
CA PHE A 44 4.15 -3.25 -6.09
C PHE A 44 3.20 -4.34 -5.59
N VAL A 45 1.92 -4.03 -5.53
CA VAL A 45 0.87 -4.99 -5.15
C VAL A 45 0.17 -5.46 -6.41
N ALA A 46 0.36 -6.73 -6.77
CA ALA A 46 -0.20 -7.30 -7.99
C ALA A 46 -1.66 -7.70 -7.78
N ILE A 47 -2.57 -6.80 -8.13
CA ILE A 47 -4.02 -7.03 -8.02
C ILE A 47 -4.58 -7.40 -9.38
N ASP A 48 -5.27 -8.54 -9.46
CA ASP A 48 -5.93 -8.95 -10.67
C ASP A 48 -7.28 -8.24 -10.82
N GLY A 49 -7.42 -7.52 -11.93
CA GLY A 49 -8.69 -6.91 -12.31
C GLY A 49 -9.54 -7.84 -13.17
N VAL A 50 -10.74 -7.37 -13.49
CA VAL A 50 -11.67 -8.15 -14.35
C VAL A 50 -11.10 -8.37 -15.76
N LYS A 51 -10.33 -7.40 -16.27
CA LYS A 51 -9.79 -7.42 -17.64
C LYS A 51 -8.29 -7.62 -17.71
N VAL A 52 -7.58 -7.44 -16.60
CA VAL A 52 -6.11 -7.42 -16.57
C VAL A 52 -5.60 -8.22 -15.40
N ASN A 53 -4.69 -9.14 -15.69
CA ASN A 53 -3.92 -9.84 -14.66
C ASN A 53 -2.63 -9.05 -14.39
N ALA A 54 -2.55 -8.40 -13.23
CA ALA A 54 -1.40 -7.57 -12.88
C ALA A 54 -0.11 -8.38 -12.69
N HIS A 55 -0.21 -9.70 -12.46
CA HIS A 55 0.94 -10.57 -12.26
C HIS A 55 1.83 -10.64 -13.51
N LYS A 56 1.27 -10.48 -14.71
CA LYS A 56 2.07 -10.47 -15.95
C LYS A 56 2.99 -9.26 -16.08
N PHE A 57 2.75 -8.19 -15.30
CA PHE A 57 3.57 -6.99 -15.30
C PHE A 57 4.69 -7.01 -14.26
N ILE A 58 4.78 -8.06 -13.43
CA ILE A 58 5.81 -8.15 -12.39
C ILE A 58 7.22 -7.97 -12.94
N PRO A 59 7.63 -8.61 -14.05
CA PRO A 59 8.97 -8.38 -14.60
C PRO A 59 9.26 -6.92 -14.92
N ASP A 60 8.27 -6.19 -15.42
CA ASP A 60 8.43 -4.76 -15.74
C ASP A 60 8.59 -3.93 -14.48
N THR A 61 7.88 -4.26 -13.39
CA THR A 61 8.00 -3.55 -12.11
C THR A 61 9.36 -3.77 -11.47
N VAL A 62 9.89 -4.97 -11.57
CA VAL A 62 11.24 -5.30 -11.07
C VAL A 62 12.29 -4.51 -11.84
N LYS A 63 12.18 -4.39 -13.16
CA LYS A 63 13.07 -3.57 -13.98
C LYS A 63 12.99 -2.09 -13.62
N ALA A 64 11.83 -1.62 -13.21
CA ALA A 64 11.64 -0.23 -12.78
C ALA A 64 12.21 0.05 -11.37
N GLY A 65 12.69 -0.96 -10.68
CA GLY A 65 13.35 -0.82 -9.38
C GLY A 65 12.47 -1.13 -8.19
N ALA A 66 11.36 -1.85 -8.36
CA ALA A 66 10.51 -2.24 -7.24
C ALA A 66 11.33 -2.93 -6.14
N LEU A 67 11.14 -2.49 -4.90
CA LEU A 67 11.80 -3.08 -3.75
C LEU A 67 11.29 -4.50 -3.50
N CYS A 68 9.99 -4.71 -3.63
CA CYS A 68 9.34 -5.98 -3.36
C CYS A 68 8.00 -6.03 -4.11
N VAL A 69 7.53 -7.24 -4.36
CA VAL A 69 6.24 -7.50 -5.00
C VAL A 69 5.36 -8.28 -4.04
N VAL A 70 4.09 -7.90 -3.93
CA VAL A 70 3.07 -8.67 -3.21
C VAL A 70 2.25 -9.44 -4.24
N SER A 71 2.20 -10.76 -4.10
CA SER A 71 1.57 -11.66 -5.06
C SER A 71 0.69 -12.69 -4.35
N HIS A 72 -0.42 -13.08 -4.96
CA HIS A 72 -1.19 -14.24 -4.50
C HIS A 72 -0.78 -15.53 -5.24
N GLU A 73 0.12 -15.42 -6.20
CA GLU A 73 0.69 -16.56 -6.90
C GLU A 73 2.10 -16.85 -6.38
N ASP A 74 2.42 -18.14 -6.23
CA ASP A 74 3.77 -18.56 -5.88
C ASP A 74 4.68 -18.32 -7.10
N LEU A 75 5.63 -17.40 -6.95
CA LEU A 75 6.55 -17.04 -8.04
C LEU A 75 7.79 -17.93 -8.08
N GLY A 76 7.91 -18.87 -7.16
CA GLY A 76 9.06 -19.77 -7.09
C GLY A 76 10.34 -19.06 -6.66
N GLU A 77 11.48 -19.51 -7.18
CA GLU A 77 12.76 -18.85 -6.96
C GLU A 77 12.88 -17.62 -7.83
N THR A 78 13.14 -16.49 -7.20
CA THR A 78 13.28 -15.19 -7.88
C THR A 78 14.54 -14.49 -7.43
N ASP A 79 15.07 -13.60 -8.28
CA ASP A 79 16.20 -12.74 -7.95
C ASP A 79 15.77 -11.41 -7.31
N TYR A 80 14.50 -11.29 -6.94
CA TYR A 80 13.93 -10.15 -6.25
C TYR A 80 13.05 -10.63 -5.10
N PRO A 81 12.87 -9.82 -4.02
CA PRO A 81 11.97 -10.20 -2.93
C PRO A 81 10.51 -10.17 -3.35
N TYR A 82 9.71 -11.12 -2.86
CA TYR A 82 8.27 -11.02 -2.96
C TYR A 82 7.60 -11.57 -1.70
N ILE A 83 6.37 -11.16 -1.47
CA ILE A 83 5.54 -11.59 -0.35
C ILE A 83 4.34 -12.34 -0.92
N LEU A 84 4.23 -13.62 -0.60
CA LEU A 84 3.10 -14.44 -1.01
C LEU A 84 1.97 -14.26 -0.01
N VAL A 85 0.81 -13.85 -0.51
CA VAL A 85 -0.39 -13.65 0.30
C VAL A 85 -1.57 -14.42 -0.30
N GLU A 86 -2.60 -14.63 0.49
CA GLU A 86 -3.81 -15.31 0.02
C GLU A 86 -4.64 -14.42 -0.90
N SER A 87 -4.73 -13.12 -0.58
CA SER A 87 -5.44 -12.12 -1.38
C SER A 87 -4.66 -10.82 -1.44
N THR A 88 -4.29 -10.38 -2.63
CA THR A 88 -3.59 -9.11 -2.81
C THR A 88 -4.49 -7.90 -2.56
N GLY A 89 -5.79 -8.02 -2.82
CA GLY A 89 -6.75 -6.98 -2.48
C GLY A 89 -6.84 -6.76 -0.99
N GLN A 90 -6.94 -7.83 -0.21
CA GLN A 90 -6.94 -7.74 1.25
C GLN A 90 -5.59 -7.24 1.77
N ALA A 91 -4.48 -7.70 1.18
CA ALA A 91 -3.15 -7.23 1.55
C ALA A 91 -3.00 -5.72 1.38
N LEU A 92 -3.55 -5.15 0.31
CA LEU A 92 -3.52 -3.70 0.10
C LEU A 92 -4.25 -2.95 1.23
N LEU A 93 -5.40 -3.46 1.65
CA LEU A 93 -6.16 -2.88 2.77
C LEU A 93 -5.39 -2.99 4.08
N ASP A 94 -4.74 -4.12 4.32
CA ASP A 94 -3.94 -4.35 5.53
C ASP A 94 -2.73 -3.42 5.58
N ILE A 95 -2.06 -3.20 4.45
CA ILE A 95 -0.94 -2.25 4.32
C ILE A 95 -1.41 -0.82 4.58
N ALA A 96 -2.54 -0.45 4.01
CA ALA A 96 -3.11 0.89 4.21
C ALA A 96 -3.44 1.13 5.68
N LYS A 97 -3.99 0.13 6.36
CA LYS A 97 -4.28 0.20 7.79
C LYS A 97 -3.00 0.30 8.62
N LEU A 98 -1.99 -0.50 8.32
CA LEU A 98 -0.70 -0.45 9.00
C LEU A 98 -0.08 0.95 8.91
N TYR A 99 -0.11 1.55 7.72
CA TYR A 99 0.42 2.88 7.50
C TYR A 99 -0.37 3.94 8.27
N ARG A 100 -1.70 3.86 8.21
CA ARG A 100 -2.58 4.76 8.95
C ARG A 100 -2.34 4.68 10.46
N ASP A 101 -2.23 3.47 11.00
CA ASP A 101 -2.05 3.24 12.44
C ASP A 101 -0.66 3.70 12.94
N SER A 102 0.28 3.94 12.02
CA SER A 102 1.60 4.47 12.37
C SER A 102 1.60 5.97 12.71
N PHE A 103 0.50 6.65 12.47
CA PHE A 103 0.32 8.07 12.75
C PHE A 103 -0.74 8.29 13.81
N ASP A 104 -0.55 9.32 14.62
CA ASP A 104 -1.59 9.83 15.51
C ASP A 104 -2.48 10.78 14.72
N LEU A 105 -3.49 10.21 14.04
CA LEU A 105 -4.39 10.94 13.17
C LEU A 105 -5.72 11.17 13.84
N LYS A 106 -6.23 12.40 13.70
CA LYS A 106 -7.61 12.73 14.02
C LYS A 106 -8.45 12.62 12.75
N VAL A 107 -9.45 11.76 12.79
CA VAL A 107 -10.32 11.50 11.63
C VAL A 107 -11.73 11.98 11.94
N VAL A 108 -12.29 12.76 11.02
CA VAL A 108 -13.68 13.24 11.12
C VAL A 108 -14.48 12.56 10.02
N GLY A 109 -15.47 11.76 10.42
CA GLY A 109 -16.42 11.13 9.50
C GLY A 109 -17.70 11.94 9.42
N ILE A 110 -18.21 12.13 8.21
CA ILE A 110 -19.44 12.88 7.96
C ILE A 110 -20.45 11.96 7.27
N THR A 111 -21.62 11.81 7.88
CA THR A 111 -22.72 11.02 7.34
C THR A 111 -23.95 11.90 7.13
N GLY A 112 -24.82 11.51 6.22
CA GLY A 112 -26.04 12.22 5.92
C GLY A 112 -26.43 12.11 4.46
N SER A 113 -27.69 12.43 4.15
CA SER A 113 -28.24 12.34 2.80
C SER A 113 -28.17 13.64 2.03
N ALA A 114 -27.98 14.79 2.70
CA ALA A 114 -27.91 16.11 2.06
C ALA A 114 -26.96 17.03 2.83
N GLY A 115 -26.35 17.99 2.14
CA GLY A 115 -25.45 18.98 2.74
C GLY A 115 -24.08 18.44 3.18
N LYS A 116 -23.79 17.22 2.85
CA LYS A 116 -22.59 16.50 3.29
C LYS A 116 -21.29 17.16 2.81
N THR A 117 -21.25 17.57 1.53
CA THR A 117 -20.08 18.24 0.96
C THR A 117 -19.85 19.60 1.61
N SER A 118 -20.91 20.39 1.79
CA SER A 118 -20.81 21.71 2.43
C SER A 118 -20.35 21.62 3.87
N THR A 119 -20.85 20.63 4.63
CA THR A 119 -20.44 20.38 6.01
C THR A 119 -18.97 19.98 6.08
N LYS A 120 -18.53 19.12 5.18
CA LYS A 120 -17.13 18.69 5.08
C LYS A 120 -16.20 19.89 4.84
N GLU A 121 -16.52 20.75 3.90
CA GLU A 121 -15.72 21.94 3.58
C GLU A 121 -15.66 22.91 4.76
N MET A 122 -16.75 23.12 5.45
CA MET A 122 -16.80 24.00 6.63
C MET A 122 -15.90 23.46 7.75
N ILE A 123 -16.01 22.18 8.09
CA ILE A 123 -15.19 21.55 9.11
C ILE A 123 -13.70 21.60 8.74
N ALA A 124 -13.35 21.30 7.50
CA ALA A 124 -11.98 21.37 7.01
C ALA A 124 -11.42 22.79 7.13
N SER A 125 -12.21 23.80 6.80
CA SER A 125 -11.83 25.21 6.89
C SER A 125 -11.50 25.63 8.32
N VAL A 126 -12.33 25.22 9.28
CA VAL A 126 -12.12 25.52 10.70
C VAL A 126 -10.88 24.78 11.23
N LEU A 127 -10.74 23.51 10.93
CA LEU A 127 -9.60 22.68 11.40
C LEU A 127 -8.28 23.12 10.80
N ALA A 128 -8.27 23.62 9.57
CA ALA A 128 -7.06 24.08 8.88
C ALA A 128 -6.37 25.25 9.59
N GLN A 129 -7.05 25.95 10.48
CA GLN A 129 -6.44 27.02 11.29
C GLN A 129 -5.46 26.49 12.33
N LYS A 130 -5.58 25.24 12.74
CA LYS A 130 -4.75 24.62 13.77
C LYS A 130 -4.01 23.36 13.28
N TYR A 131 -4.59 22.63 12.36
CA TYR A 131 -4.11 21.32 11.92
C TYR A 131 -3.84 21.33 10.42
N ASN A 132 -2.93 20.44 10.01
CA ASN A 132 -2.74 20.12 8.60
C ASN A 132 -3.85 19.15 8.18
N VAL A 133 -4.80 19.63 7.37
CA VAL A 133 -6.04 18.89 7.06
C VAL A 133 -5.96 18.28 5.68
N HIS A 134 -6.28 16.98 5.59
CA HIS A 134 -6.53 16.29 4.33
C HIS A 134 -8.01 15.93 4.25
N LYS A 135 -8.65 16.22 3.11
CA LYS A 135 -10.07 15.94 2.87
C LYS A 135 -10.28 15.30 1.51
N THR A 136 -11.35 14.54 1.39
CA THR A 136 -11.75 13.91 0.13
C THR A 136 -12.60 14.82 -0.76
#